data_791aba1d84da601ce70e195e6abb9283
#
_entry.id   791aba1d84da601ce70e195e6abb9283
#
_cell.length_a   1.000
_cell.length_b   1.000
_cell.length_c   1.000
_cell.angle_alpha   90.00
_cell.angle_beta   90.00
_cell.angle_gamma   90.00
#
_symmetry.space_group_name_H-M   'P 1'
#
loop_
_entity.id
_entity.type
_entity.pdbx_description
1 polymer ?
#
loop_
_entity_poly.entity_id
_entity_poly.type
_entity_poly.pdbx_seq_one_letter_code
_entity_poly.pdbx_strand_id
1 'polypeptide(L)'
;NVPMQQILEAERLGYDSVWTSEAYGSDAVSVASWILARTTHIRVGTAIMQMPARTPTCAAMTAMTLHALSGGRFILGLGPSGPQVVEGWHGVAYGRPLTRTREYISIIRKILARKEPVTHDGYHYQMPYRGKDATGLGKPLKSILHGDPALPIYTASISSKGIECAAEVADGVFPVWMNPERFDLFEESLER
;
A
#
# COMPACT_ATOMS: atom_id res chain seq x y z
N ASN A 1 12.96 18.52 0.54
CA ASN A 1 14.19 17.86 1.01
C ASN A 1 13.85 16.82 2.07
N VAL A 2 14.39 15.60 1.96
CA VAL A 2 14.24 14.57 2.99
C VAL A 2 15.09 14.93 4.19
N PRO A 3 14.53 15.03 5.42
CA PRO A 3 15.25 15.45 6.62
C PRO A 3 16.11 14.31 7.19
N MET A 4 17.12 13.86 6.42
CA MET A 4 17.91 12.67 6.75
C MET A 4 18.60 12.73 8.12
N GLN A 5 19.04 13.90 8.58
CA GLN A 5 19.68 14.02 9.90
C GLN A 5 18.70 13.69 11.03
N GLN A 6 17.46 14.19 10.95
CA GLN A 6 16.42 13.86 11.93
C GLN A 6 16.02 12.36 11.86
N ILE A 7 15.99 11.77 10.68
CA ILE A 7 15.69 10.34 10.51
C ILE A 7 16.79 9.47 11.12
N LEU A 8 18.06 9.80 10.89
CA LEU A 8 19.18 9.09 11.49
C LEU A 8 19.21 9.25 13.02
N GLU A 9 18.83 10.42 13.52
CA GLU A 9 18.71 10.64 14.97
C GLU A 9 17.53 9.86 15.56
N ALA A 10 16.38 9.78 14.86
CA ALA A 10 15.26 8.94 15.26
C ALA A 10 15.67 7.46 15.31
N GLU A 11 16.41 6.98 14.32
CA GLU A 11 16.96 5.62 14.33
C GLU A 11 17.89 5.39 15.54
N ARG A 12 18.78 6.33 15.82
CA ARG A 12 19.70 6.27 16.99
C ARG A 12 18.97 6.26 18.32
N LEU A 13 17.82 6.95 18.40
CA LEU A 13 16.97 7.01 19.59
C LEU A 13 16.05 5.79 19.75
N GLY A 14 16.06 4.87 18.79
CA GLY A 14 15.26 3.64 18.84
C GLY A 14 13.79 3.81 18.41
N TYR A 15 13.47 4.82 17.61
CA TYR A 15 12.15 4.89 16.98
C TYR A 15 11.94 3.67 16.08
N ASP A 16 10.73 3.13 16.12
CA ASP A 16 10.39 1.89 15.42
C ASP A 16 10.31 2.10 13.91
N SER A 17 9.71 3.19 13.46
CA SER A 17 9.44 3.40 12.04
C SER A 17 9.41 4.87 11.64
N VAL A 18 9.63 5.10 10.34
CA VAL A 18 9.44 6.38 9.66
C VAL A 18 8.55 6.19 8.44
N TRP A 19 7.72 7.20 8.15
CA TRP A 19 6.68 7.09 7.13
C TRP A 19 6.81 8.17 6.08
N THR A 20 6.65 7.79 4.80
CA THR A 20 6.69 8.69 3.65
C THR A 20 5.29 8.91 3.10
N SER A 21 4.95 10.15 2.80
CA SER A 21 3.63 10.52 2.26
C SER A 21 3.67 10.76 0.75
N GLU A 22 2.51 10.60 0.13
CA GLU A 22 2.32 10.88 -1.29
C GLU A 22 0.96 11.59 -1.50
N ALA A 23 0.99 12.69 -2.23
CA ALA A 23 -0.21 13.37 -2.70
C ALA A 23 0.02 13.85 -4.15
N TYR A 24 0.30 15.13 -4.34
CA TYR A 24 0.71 15.73 -5.62
C TYR A 24 2.07 16.45 -5.46
N GLY A 25 2.94 15.86 -4.67
CA GLY A 25 4.29 16.33 -4.38
C GLY A 25 5.31 15.22 -4.63
N SER A 26 6.08 14.87 -3.60
CA SER A 26 7.07 13.79 -3.71
C SER A 26 6.40 12.42 -3.84
N ASP A 27 6.99 11.57 -4.66
CA ASP A 27 6.66 10.15 -4.74
C ASP A 27 7.13 9.42 -3.47
N ALA A 28 6.24 8.69 -2.85
CA ALA A 28 6.51 8.01 -1.58
C ALA A 28 7.59 6.92 -1.70
N VAL A 29 7.62 6.22 -2.83
CA VAL A 29 8.54 5.10 -3.08
C VAL A 29 9.98 5.56 -3.19
N SER A 30 10.23 6.61 -3.97
CA SER A 30 11.58 7.18 -4.14
C SER A 30 12.15 7.66 -2.81
N VAL A 31 11.31 8.34 -2.00
CA VAL A 31 11.71 8.80 -0.68
C VAL A 31 11.95 7.63 0.28
N ALA A 32 11.08 6.63 0.31
CA ALA A 32 11.25 5.44 1.13
C ALA A 32 12.53 4.67 0.76
N SER A 33 12.78 4.49 -0.54
CA SER A 33 14.01 3.85 -1.04
C SER A 33 15.28 4.57 -0.57
N TRP A 34 15.26 5.90 -0.64
CA TRP A 34 16.38 6.73 -0.20
C TRP A 34 16.65 6.60 1.31
N ILE A 35 15.60 6.55 2.12
CA ILE A 35 15.72 6.38 3.57
C ILE A 35 16.22 4.98 3.89
N LEU A 36 15.63 3.93 3.29
CA LEU A 36 16.03 2.54 3.50
C LEU A 36 17.51 2.30 3.18
N ALA A 37 18.01 2.93 2.12
CA ALA A 37 19.42 2.80 1.72
C ALA A 37 20.40 3.48 2.67
N ARG A 38 19.93 4.36 3.55
CA ARG A 38 20.77 5.18 4.46
C ARG A 38 20.56 4.89 5.93
N THR A 39 19.68 3.96 6.24
CA THR A 39 19.34 3.49 7.58
C THR A 39 19.61 2.00 7.71
N THR A 40 19.74 1.50 8.93
CA THR A 40 20.14 0.11 9.19
C THR A 40 19.11 -0.69 9.97
N HIS A 41 18.32 -0.06 10.84
CA HIS A 41 17.40 -0.74 11.76
C HIS A 41 15.96 -0.25 11.65
N ILE A 42 15.76 1.08 11.51
CA ILE A 42 14.43 1.67 11.49
C ILE A 42 13.61 1.12 10.32
N ARG A 43 12.37 0.77 10.58
CA ARG A 43 11.43 0.39 9.51
C ARG A 43 10.99 1.61 8.72
N VAL A 44 10.75 1.45 7.45
CA VAL A 44 10.29 2.53 6.58
C VAL A 44 9.02 2.09 5.88
N GLY A 45 7.98 2.87 6.03
CA GLY A 45 6.70 2.60 5.36
C GLY A 45 6.21 3.77 4.53
N THR A 46 5.24 3.50 3.68
CA THR A 46 4.49 4.54 2.97
C THR A 46 3.18 4.85 3.73
N ALA A 47 2.89 6.11 3.96
CA ALA A 47 1.63 6.57 4.57
C ALA A 47 1.09 7.81 3.83
N ILE A 48 0.60 7.58 2.68
CA ILE A 48 0.34 6.32 1.98
C ILE A 48 0.96 6.35 0.58
N MET A 49 1.19 5.16 -0.02
CA MET A 49 1.32 5.02 -1.47
C MET A 49 -0.08 5.02 -2.08
N GLN A 50 -0.32 5.87 -3.06
CA GLN A 50 -1.64 6.02 -3.67
C GLN A 50 -1.96 4.86 -4.61
N MET A 51 -3.06 4.14 -4.35
CA MET A 51 -3.53 3.05 -5.20
C MET A 51 -3.83 3.50 -6.64
N PRO A 52 -4.46 4.66 -6.89
CA PRO A 52 -4.75 5.11 -8.26
C PRO A 52 -3.52 5.44 -9.10
N ALA A 53 -2.39 5.73 -8.47
CA ALA A 53 -1.15 6.07 -9.16
C ALA A 53 -0.41 4.85 -9.73
N ARG A 54 -0.71 3.65 -9.24
CA ARG A 54 0.01 2.41 -9.60
C ARG A 54 -0.96 1.24 -9.72
N THR A 55 -0.66 0.30 -10.62
CA THR A 55 -1.38 -0.97 -10.64
C THR A 55 -1.04 -1.82 -9.40
N PRO A 56 -1.93 -2.71 -8.94
CA PRO A 56 -1.63 -3.58 -7.80
C PRO A 56 -0.40 -4.48 -8.03
N THR A 57 -0.15 -4.87 -9.28
CA THR A 57 1.05 -5.64 -9.65
C THR A 57 2.32 -4.81 -9.52
N CYS A 58 2.29 -3.55 -9.95
CA CYS A 58 3.41 -2.62 -9.78
C CYS A 58 3.71 -2.39 -8.29
N ALA A 59 2.68 -2.14 -7.48
CA ALA A 59 2.84 -1.95 -6.04
C ALA A 59 3.40 -3.21 -5.33
N ALA A 60 2.93 -4.40 -5.72
CA ALA A 60 3.47 -5.67 -5.20
C ALA A 60 4.95 -5.83 -5.55
N MET A 61 5.34 -5.60 -6.81
CA MET A 61 6.74 -5.67 -7.25
C MET A 61 7.62 -4.67 -6.50
N THR A 62 7.15 -3.44 -6.32
CA THR A 62 7.84 -2.40 -5.56
C THR A 62 8.03 -2.84 -4.10
N ALA A 63 6.96 -3.30 -3.45
CA ALA A 63 7.00 -3.71 -2.05
C ALA A 63 7.96 -4.89 -1.83
N MET A 64 7.88 -5.92 -2.67
CA MET A 64 8.80 -7.07 -2.62
C MET A 64 10.26 -6.63 -2.79
N THR A 65 10.52 -5.73 -3.73
CA THR A 65 11.87 -5.23 -4.00
C THR A 65 12.42 -4.45 -2.80
N LEU A 66 11.66 -3.49 -2.27
CA LEU A 66 12.10 -2.68 -1.13
C LEU A 66 12.26 -3.53 0.14
N HIS A 67 11.37 -4.49 0.35
CA HIS A 67 11.44 -5.41 1.49
C HIS A 67 12.71 -6.27 1.41
N ALA A 68 13.01 -6.84 0.26
CA ALA A 68 14.22 -7.63 0.04
C ALA A 68 15.51 -6.78 0.19
N LEU A 69 15.58 -5.61 -0.47
CA LEU A 69 16.75 -4.72 -0.41
C LEU A 69 17.02 -4.18 1.00
N SER A 70 15.99 -4.04 1.82
CA SER A 70 16.10 -3.50 3.17
C SER A 70 16.26 -4.58 4.26
N GLY A 71 16.31 -5.86 3.91
CA GLY A 71 16.34 -6.94 4.89
C GLY A 71 15.08 -7.04 5.74
N GLY A 72 13.92 -6.83 5.11
CA GLY A 72 12.61 -6.97 5.78
C GLY A 72 12.05 -5.71 6.44
N ARG A 73 12.71 -4.53 6.28
CA ARG A 73 12.32 -3.30 6.97
C ARG A 73 11.23 -2.46 6.28
N PHE A 74 10.81 -2.83 5.08
CA PHE A 74 9.78 -2.08 4.36
C PHE A 74 8.36 -2.49 4.77
N ILE A 75 7.48 -1.50 4.96
CA ILE A 75 6.05 -1.66 5.23
C ILE A 75 5.26 -1.00 4.10
N LEU A 76 4.33 -1.74 3.49
CA LEU A 76 3.49 -1.22 2.43
C LEU A 76 2.24 -0.56 3.00
N GLY A 77 2.23 0.75 3.06
CA GLY A 77 1.04 1.51 3.43
C GLY A 77 0.33 2.06 2.19
N LEU A 78 -0.93 1.74 2.03
CA LEU A 78 -1.76 2.03 0.87
C LEU A 78 -2.94 2.93 1.21
N GLY A 79 -3.43 3.67 0.21
CA GLY A 79 -4.66 4.43 0.37
C GLY A 79 -5.31 4.80 -0.96
N PRO A 80 -6.66 4.96 -0.96
CA PRO A 80 -7.40 5.32 -2.16
C PRO A 80 -7.18 6.79 -2.58
N SER A 81 -6.58 7.63 -1.73
CA SER A 81 -6.51 9.08 -1.87
C SER A 81 -7.90 9.75 -1.88
N GLY A 82 -7.99 11.03 -2.19
CA GLY A 82 -9.25 11.76 -2.31
C GLY A 82 -9.65 12.00 -3.77
N PRO A 83 -10.94 12.23 -4.05
CA PRO A 83 -11.42 12.43 -5.43
C PRO A 83 -10.73 13.59 -6.14
N GLN A 84 -10.36 14.66 -5.42
CA GLN A 84 -9.66 15.80 -6.00
C GLN A 84 -8.30 15.43 -6.58
N VAL A 85 -7.57 14.53 -5.92
CA VAL A 85 -6.28 14.06 -6.40
C VAL A 85 -6.46 12.98 -7.46
N VAL A 86 -7.36 12.03 -7.23
CA VAL A 86 -7.58 10.90 -8.16
C VAL A 86 -8.08 11.38 -9.51
N GLU A 87 -9.10 12.22 -9.53
CA GLU A 87 -9.72 12.70 -10.76
C GLU A 87 -8.96 13.91 -11.33
N GLY A 88 -8.54 14.85 -10.46
CA GLY A 88 -7.91 16.08 -10.89
C GLY A 88 -6.42 15.95 -11.25
N TRP A 89 -5.67 15.11 -10.55
CA TRP A 89 -4.23 14.97 -10.76
C TRP A 89 -3.87 13.72 -11.56
N HIS A 90 -4.46 12.56 -11.21
CA HIS A 90 -4.18 11.31 -11.91
C HIS A 90 -5.06 11.09 -13.15
N GLY A 91 -6.16 11.83 -13.32
CA GLY A 91 -7.05 11.74 -14.47
C GLY A 91 -7.80 10.41 -14.58
N VAL A 92 -8.04 9.73 -13.47
CA VAL A 92 -8.75 8.46 -13.41
C VAL A 92 -9.99 8.55 -12.52
N ALA A 93 -10.99 7.73 -12.77
CA ALA A 93 -12.22 7.75 -11.99
C ALA A 93 -11.95 7.36 -10.52
N TYR A 94 -12.52 8.10 -9.57
CA TYR A 94 -12.46 7.76 -8.15
C TYR A 94 -13.18 6.45 -7.86
N GLY A 95 -14.37 6.25 -8.40
CA GLY A 95 -15.11 5.00 -8.38
C GLY A 95 -15.54 4.58 -6.97
N ARG A 96 -15.35 3.30 -6.66
CA ARG A 96 -15.73 2.67 -5.38
C ARG A 96 -14.47 2.39 -4.53
N PRO A 97 -14.05 3.32 -3.65
CA PRO A 97 -12.74 3.23 -2.97
C PRO A 97 -12.59 1.98 -2.10
N LEU A 98 -13.61 1.57 -1.36
CA LEU A 98 -13.52 0.36 -0.52
C LEU A 98 -13.45 -0.93 -1.36
N THR A 99 -14.20 -1.01 -2.45
CA THR A 99 -14.09 -2.12 -3.41
C THR A 99 -12.70 -2.16 -4.02
N ARG A 100 -12.17 -1.00 -4.42
CA ARG A 100 -10.80 -0.90 -4.94
C ARG A 100 -9.78 -1.39 -3.92
N THR A 101 -9.90 -0.98 -2.67
CA THR A 101 -8.99 -1.40 -1.60
C THR A 101 -8.98 -2.92 -1.43
N ARG A 102 -10.16 -3.56 -1.37
CA ARG A 102 -10.27 -5.02 -1.26
C ARG A 102 -9.63 -5.73 -2.45
N GLU A 103 -9.97 -5.33 -3.66
CA GLU A 103 -9.42 -5.94 -4.87
C GLU A 103 -7.90 -5.75 -4.96
N TYR A 104 -7.43 -4.54 -4.69
CA TYR A 104 -6.01 -4.17 -4.76
C TYR A 104 -5.17 -5.00 -3.81
N ILE A 105 -5.56 -5.07 -2.53
CA ILE A 105 -4.84 -5.84 -1.51
C ILE A 105 -4.94 -7.33 -1.79
N SER A 106 -6.11 -7.83 -2.20
CA SER A 106 -6.28 -9.24 -2.60
C SER A 106 -5.32 -9.65 -3.72
N ILE A 107 -5.16 -8.81 -4.74
CA ILE A 107 -4.20 -9.07 -5.83
C ILE A 107 -2.77 -9.10 -5.29
N ILE A 108 -2.38 -8.13 -4.46
CA ILE A 108 -1.04 -8.10 -3.85
C ILE A 108 -0.79 -9.37 -3.03
N ARG A 109 -1.73 -9.77 -2.18
CA ARG A 109 -1.61 -11.00 -1.37
C ARG A 109 -1.44 -12.25 -2.24
N LYS A 110 -2.17 -12.36 -3.35
CA LYS A 110 -1.98 -13.46 -4.32
C LYS A 110 -0.58 -13.47 -4.93
N ILE A 111 -0.04 -12.28 -5.25
CA ILE A 111 1.32 -12.14 -5.80
C ILE A 111 2.36 -12.55 -4.75
N LEU A 112 2.24 -12.08 -3.51
CA LEU A 112 3.15 -12.43 -2.41
C LEU A 112 3.10 -13.93 -2.09
N ALA A 113 1.92 -14.52 -2.03
CA ALA A 113 1.73 -15.93 -1.78
C ALA A 113 2.31 -16.81 -2.88
N ARG A 114 2.37 -16.32 -4.11
CA ARG A 114 2.97 -16.98 -5.27
C ARG A 114 2.54 -18.44 -5.49
N LYS A 115 1.33 -18.81 -5.11
CA LYS A 115 0.81 -20.19 -5.25
C LYS A 115 0.58 -20.53 -6.73
N GLU A 116 -0.07 -19.65 -7.47
CA GLU A 116 -0.48 -19.83 -8.86
C GLU A 116 -0.31 -18.56 -9.69
N PRO A 117 -0.43 -18.60 -11.03
CA PRO A 117 -0.52 -17.41 -11.86
C PRO A 117 -1.70 -16.55 -11.43
N VAL A 118 -1.50 -15.23 -11.36
CA VAL A 118 -2.49 -14.30 -10.80
C VAL A 118 -3.64 -14.09 -11.76
N THR A 119 -4.85 -14.33 -11.25
CA THR A 119 -6.11 -13.97 -11.91
C THR A 119 -6.97 -13.15 -10.97
N HIS A 120 -7.72 -12.22 -11.53
CA HIS A 120 -8.71 -11.43 -10.80
C HIS A 120 -9.83 -11.00 -11.74
N ASP A 121 -11.06 -11.07 -11.27
CA ASP A 121 -12.23 -10.62 -12.00
C ASP A 121 -13.08 -9.77 -11.04
N GLY A 122 -12.80 -8.47 -11.03
CA GLY A 122 -13.37 -7.50 -10.12
C GLY A 122 -13.97 -6.30 -10.82
N TYR A 123 -14.49 -5.38 -10.03
CA TYR A 123 -15.09 -4.14 -10.54
C TYR A 123 -14.03 -3.17 -11.08
N HIS A 124 -12.89 -3.05 -10.38
CA HIS A 124 -11.80 -2.13 -10.74
C HIS A 124 -10.67 -2.81 -11.51
N TYR A 125 -10.45 -4.08 -11.28
CA TYR A 125 -9.32 -4.81 -11.87
C TYR A 125 -9.79 -6.11 -12.51
N GLN A 126 -9.39 -6.31 -13.77
CA GLN A 126 -9.59 -7.56 -14.50
C GLN A 126 -8.23 -8.07 -14.97
N MET A 127 -7.86 -9.26 -14.54
CA MET A 127 -6.56 -9.88 -14.84
C MET A 127 -6.72 -11.35 -15.26
N PRO A 128 -6.37 -11.74 -16.49
CA PRO A 128 -5.93 -10.88 -17.60
C PRO A 128 -7.03 -9.91 -18.08
N TYR A 129 -6.61 -8.78 -18.64
CA TYR A 129 -7.55 -7.82 -19.23
C TYR A 129 -8.28 -8.42 -20.42
N ARG A 130 -9.61 -8.27 -20.45
CA ARG A 130 -10.51 -8.83 -21.48
C ARG A 130 -11.45 -7.77 -22.09
N GLY A 131 -11.11 -6.49 -21.94
CA GLY A 131 -11.91 -5.40 -22.51
C GLY A 131 -11.85 -5.40 -24.05
N LYS A 132 -12.67 -4.54 -24.65
CA LYS A 132 -12.81 -4.43 -26.12
C LYS A 132 -11.48 -4.16 -26.86
N ASP A 133 -10.52 -3.54 -26.18
CA ASP A 133 -9.22 -3.18 -26.72
C ASP A 133 -8.14 -4.23 -26.41
N ALA A 134 -8.52 -5.41 -25.88
CA ALA A 134 -7.59 -6.47 -25.54
C ALA A 134 -7.00 -7.09 -26.82
N THR A 135 -5.70 -7.34 -26.83
CA THR A 135 -5.01 -8.03 -27.94
C THR A 135 -5.32 -9.52 -28.03
N GLY A 136 -5.93 -10.11 -26.99
CA GLY A 136 -6.13 -11.55 -26.85
C GLY A 136 -4.87 -12.35 -26.42
N LEU A 137 -3.70 -11.70 -26.32
CA LEU A 137 -2.44 -12.33 -25.94
C LEU A 137 -2.18 -12.35 -24.43
N GLY A 138 -3.00 -11.64 -23.64
CA GLY A 138 -2.89 -11.59 -22.20
C GLY A 138 -3.13 -12.96 -21.57
N LYS A 139 -2.21 -13.38 -20.71
CA LYS A 139 -2.32 -14.63 -19.94
C LYS A 139 -1.97 -14.38 -18.48
N PRO A 140 -2.51 -15.18 -17.54
CA PRO A 140 -2.11 -15.12 -16.15
C PRO A 140 -0.60 -15.31 -15.99
N LEU A 141 0.03 -14.45 -15.19
CA LEU A 141 1.46 -14.52 -14.91
C LEU A 141 1.70 -14.74 -13.42
N LYS A 142 2.83 -15.35 -13.11
CA LYS A 142 3.31 -15.57 -11.75
C LYS A 142 4.58 -14.75 -11.55
N SER A 143 4.71 -14.07 -10.40
CA SER A 143 5.92 -13.31 -10.11
C SER A 143 7.18 -14.15 -10.22
N ILE A 144 8.25 -13.61 -10.81
CA ILE A 144 9.56 -14.23 -10.82
C ILE A 144 10.21 -14.12 -9.44
N LEU A 145 10.00 -12.98 -8.76
CA LEU A 145 10.49 -12.78 -7.40
C LEU A 145 9.70 -13.64 -6.39
N HIS A 146 10.41 -14.13 -5.40
CA HIS A 146 9.85 -14.76 -4.22
C HIS A 146 9.71 -13.67 -3.14
N GLY A 147 8.50 -13.16 -2.97
CA GLY A 147 8.19 -12.21 -1.91
C GLY A 147 7.99 -12.91 -0.56
N ASP A 148 7.97 -12.12 0.50
CA ASP A 148 7.55 -12.57 1.81
C ASP A 148 6.03 -12.45 1.93
N PRO A 149 5.28 -13.56 2.11
CA PRO A 149 3.84 -13.50 2.31
C PRO A 149 3.43 -12.72 3.57
N ALA A 150 4.34 -12.59 4.55
CA ALA A 150 4.15 -11.83 5.78
C ALA A 150 4.51 -10.34 5.65
N LEU A 151 4.87 -9.84 4.46
CA LEU A 151 5.13 -8.43 4.22
C LEU A 151 3.94 -7.60 4.73
N PRO A 152 4.17 -6.66 5.71
CA PRO A 152 3.07 -5.91 6.30
C PRO A 152 2.40 -4.98 5.30
N ILE A 153 1.08 -5.03 5.23
CA ILE A 153 0.25 -4.16 4.42
C ILE A 153 -0.68 -3.37 5.33
N TYR A 154 -0.54 -2.05 5.31
CA TYR A 154 -1.40 -1.12 6.05
C TYR A 154 -2.27 -0.35 5.06
N THR A 155 -3.45 0.08 5.49
CA THR A 155 -4.30 0.92 4.63
C THR A 155 -4.88 2.12 5.38
N ALA A 156 -4.99 3.25 4.68
CA ALA A 156 -5.57 4.45 5.27
C ALA A 156 -7.09 4.44 5.20
N SER A 157 -7.71 4.88 6.29
CA SER A 157 -9.16 5.01 6.37
C SER A 157 -9.59 6.12 7.31
N ILE A 158 -10.70 6.80 6.95
CA ILE A 158 -11.29 7.90 7.71
C ILE A 158 -12.66 7.50 8.29
N SER A 159 -13.41 6.64 7.60
CA SER A 159 -14.77 6.27 7.98
C SER A 159 -14.82 4.92 8.68
N SER A 160 -15.84 4.67 9.50
CA SER A 160 -16.08 3.39 10.14
C SER A 160 -16.06 2.22 9.14
N LYS A 161 -16.78 2.33 8.00
CA LYS A 161 -16.75 1.32 6.94
C LYS A 161 -15.38 1.13 6.30
N GLY A 162 -14.57 2.16 6.30
CA GLY A 162 -13.20 2.06 5.83
C GLY A 162 -12.31 1.35 6.84
N ILE A 163 -12.52 1.55 8.14
CA ILE A 163 -11.80 0.85 9.21
C ILE A 163 -12.20 -0.63 9.22
N GLU A 164 -13.49 -0.95 9.08
CA GLU A 164 -13.99 -2.32 8.87
C GLU A 164 -13.29 -2.98 7.66
N CYS A 165 -13.21 -2.27 6.53
CA CYS A 165 -12.51 -2.75 5.36
C CYS A 165 -11.00 -2.98 5.62
N ALA A 166 -10.36 -2.10 6.38
CA ALA A 166 -8.96 -2.26 6.76
C ALA A 166 -8.75 -3.50 7.64
N ALA A 167 -9.60 -3.70 8.64
CA ALA A 167 -9.58 -4.88 9.51
C ALA A 167 -9.76 -6.19 8.72
N GLU A 168 -10.58 -6.17 7.67
CA GLU A 168 -10.84 -7.33 6.81
C GLU A 168 -9.61 -7.73 5.97
N VAL A 169 -8.85 -6.76 5.42
CA VAL A 169 -7.89 -7.05 4.34
C VAL A 169 -6.44 -6.70 4.64
N ALA A 170 -6.16 -5.91 5.68
CA ALA A 170 -4.83 -5.38 5.98
C ALA A 170 -4.32 -5.83 7.36
N ASP A 171 -3.03 -5.65 7.59
CA ASP A 171 -2.38 -5.95 8.88
C ASP A 171 -2.43 -4.76 9.84
N GLY A 172 -2.82 -3.57 9.33
CA GLY A 172 -2.97 -2.37 10.12
C GLY A 172 -3.69 -1.26 9.37
N VAL A 173 -4.11 -0.24 10.13
CA VAL A 173 -4.86 0.90 9.61
C VAL A 173 -4.21 2.23 10.01
N PHE A 174 -4.26 3.21 9.09
CA PHE A 174 -3.95 4.60 9.37
C PHE A 174 -5.26 5.40 9.46
N PRO A 175 -5.78 5.68 10.65
CA PRO A 175 -6.79 6.70 10.82
C PRO A 175 -6.15 8.09 10.63
N VAL A 176 -6.91 9.07 10.17
CA VAL A 176 -6.35 10.44 9.90
C VAL A 176 -5.78 11.07 11.17
N TRP A 177 -6.52 10.92 12.26
CA TRP A 177 -6.10 11.37 13.59
C TRP A 177 -6.41 10.27 14.58
N MET A 178 -5.43 9.87 15.34
CA MET A 178 -5.59 8.91 16.42
C MET A 178 -5.27 9.58 17.74
N ASN A 179 -6.26 9.57 18.65
CA ASN A 179 -6.02 9.85 20.05
C ASN A 179 -5.96 8.51 20.79
N PRO A 180 -4.83 8.11 21.37
CA PRO A 180 -4.72 6.85 22.09
C PRO A 180 -5.70 6.72 23.26
N GLU A 181 -6.11 7.84 23.87
CA GLU A 181 -7.09 7.88 24.97
C GLU A 181 -8.54 7.68 24.49
N ARG A 182 -8.76 7.71 23.17
CA ARG A 182 -10.07 7.56 22.55
C ARG A 182 -10.06 6.45 21.49
N PHE A 183 -9.41 5.34 21.80
CA PHE A 183 -9.39 4.17 20.93
C PHE A 183 -10.78 3.53 20.78
N ASP A 184 -11.65 3.73 21.76
CA ASP A 184 -13.07 3.35 21.75
C ASP A 184 -13.80 3.72 20.45
N LEU A 185 -13.42 4.83 19.82
CA LEU A 185 -14.00 5.29 18.55
C LEU A 185 -13.76 4.32 17.37
N PHE A 186 -12.77 3.45 17.48
CA PHE A 186 -12.39 2.49 16.43
C PHE A 186 -12.77 1.06 16.77
N GLU A 187 -12.98 0.76 18.05
CA GLU A 187 -13.15 -0.59 18.59
C GLU A 187 -14.31 -1.32 17.91
N GLU A 188 -15.49 -0.71 17.85
CA GLU A 188 -16.67 -1.30 17.18
C GLU A 188 -16.43 -1.61 15.69
N SER A 189 -15.64 -0.79 15.01
CA SER A 189 -15.32 -0.97 13.57
C SER A 189 -14.24 -2.03 13.34
N LEU A 190 -13.41 -2.32 14.33
CA LEU A 190 -12.35 -3.34 14.25
C LEU A 190 -12.87 -4.74 14.64
N GLU A 191 -13.94 -4.81 15.42
CA GLU A 191 -14.57 -6.07 15.84
C GLU A 191 -15.56 -6.67 14.83
N ARG A 192 -16.01 -5.87 13.85
CA ARG A 192 -16.93 -6.30 12.78
C ARG A 192 -16.23 -6.96 11.60
#